data_a2f1ed6b07d59535f581e5d45dac2c04
#
_entry.id   a2f1ed6b07d59535f581e5d45dac2c04
#
_cell.length_a   1.000
_cell.length_b   1.000
_cell.length_c   1.000
_cell.angle_alpha   90.00
_cell.angle_beta   90.00
_cell.angle_gamma   90.00
#
_symmetry.space_group_name_H-M   'P 1'
#
loop_
_entity.id
_entity.type
_entity.pdbx_description
1 polymer ?
#
loop_
_entity_poly.entity_id
_entity_poly.type
_entity_poly.pdbx_seq_one_letter_code
_entity_poly.pdbx_strand_id
1 'polypeptide(L)'
;GTDAANLANLYAGLCYANLGKWQDAQKYLEAYSTSGDMMVSPAAVAALGNAYAQNGNIDKAVSSLKKAADMADSKAEDGANNSISPTFLLQAGELLESQNNKAEALKVYQDIKKKYVNSQLVQSYEIDKYIERVSE
;
A
#
# COMPACT_ATOMS: atom_id res chain seq x y z
N GLY A 1 -7.43 4.19 -25.30
CA GLY A 1 -6.65 3.35 -24.48
C GLY A 1 -6.92 1.90 -24.78
N THR A 2 -5.87 1.17 -24.83
CA THR A 2 -5.92 -0.27 -25.00
C THR A 2 -5.27 -0.93 -23.80
N ASP A 3 -5.57 -2.22 -23.59
CA ASP A 3 -4.95 -3.00 -22.52
C ASP A 3 -3.42 -3.01 -22.68
N ALA A 4 -2.94 -3.11 -23.93
CA ALA A 4 -1.51 -3.08 -24.23
C ALA A 4 -0.87 -1.74 -23.82
N ALA A 5 -1.52 -0.62 -24.15
CA ALA A 5 -1.02 0.71 -23.78
C ALA A 5 -1.02 0.89 -22.25
N ASN A 6 -2.05 0.37 -21.59
CA ASN A 6 -2.13 0.47 -20.13
C ASN A 6 -1.08 -0.40 -19.44
N LEU A 7 -0.81 -1.60 -19.95
CA LEU A 7 0.28 -2.44 -19.44
C LEU A 7 1.64 -1.77 -19.66
N ALA A 8 1.81 -1.06 -20.79
CA ALA A 8 3.04 -0.30 -21.01
C ALA A 8 3.26 0.76 -19.94
N ASN A 9 2.19 1.42 -19.49
CA ASN A 9 2.28 2.39 -18.39
C ASN A 9 2.73 1.70 -17.08
N LEU A 10 2.20 0.51 -16.79
CA LEU A 10 2.61 -0.24 -15.62
C LEU A 10 4.10 -0.59 -15.68
N TYR A 11 4.55 -1.16 -16.79
CA TYR A 11 5.95 -1.56 -16.93
C TYR A 11 6.90 -0.37 -16.89
N ALA A 12 6.54 0.73 -17.57
CA ALA A 12 7.33 1.95 -17.52
C ALA A 12 7.43 2.48 -16.10
N GLY A 13 6.32 2.52 -15.38
CA GLY A 13 6.30 2.98 -13.99
C GLY A 13 7.19 2.15 -13.08
N LEU A 14 7.11 0.83 -13.21
CA LEU A 14 7.94 -0.08 -12.40
C LEU A 14 9.43 0.05 -12.75
N CYS A 15 9.76 0.23 -14.03
CA CYS A 15 11.14 0.45 -14.45
C CYS A 15 11.70 1.75 -13.88
N TYR A 16 10.95 2.84 -13.94
CA TYR A 16 11.37 4.11 -13.36
C TYR A 16 11.54 4.00 -11.84
N ALA A 17 10.65 3.28 -11.16
CA ALA A 17 10.79 3.04 -9.72
C ALA A 17 12.07 2.31 -9.40
N ASN A 18 12.42 1.28 -10.17
CA ASN A 18 13.68 0.54 -10.00
C ASN A 18 14.92 1.42 -10.22
N LEU A 19 14.79 2.45 -11.05
CA LEU A 19 15.87 3.40 -11.31
C LEU A 19 15.91 4.56 -10.31
N GLY A 20 14.98 4.59 -9.36
CA GLY A 20 14.85 5.67 -8.39
C GLY A 20 14.29 6.96 -8.98
N LYS A 21 13.71 6.90 -10.17
CA LYS A 21 13.10 8.08 -10.82
C LYS A 21 11.63 8.17 -10.43
N TRP A 22 11.39 8.63 -9.21
CA TRP A 22 10.10 8.53 -8.57
C TRP A 22 9.02 9.42 -9.18
N GLN A 23 9.37 10.59 -9.73
CA GLN A 23 8.40 11.46 -10.40
C GLN A 23 7.88 10.80 -11.68
N ASP A 24 8.77 10.21 -12.47
CA ASP A 24 8.37 9.48 -13.67
C ASP A 24 7.57 8.23 -13.31
N ALA A 25 8.01 7.51 -12.28
CA ALA A 25 7.30 6.33 -11.81
C ALA A 25 5.87 6.69 -11.42
N GLN A 26 5.68 7.75 -10.66
CA GLN A 26 4.35 8.22 -10.26
C GLN A 26 3.47 8.51 -11.47
N LYS A 27 4.00 9.23 -12.45
CA LYS A 27 3.25 9.61 -13.65
C LYS A 27 2.67 8.39 -14.36
N TYR A 28 3.51 7.39 -14.62
CA TYR A 28 3.07 6.20 -15.35
C TYR A 28 2.18 5.28 -14.51
N LEU A 29 2.46 5.14 -13.23
CA LEU A 29 1.62 4.33 -12.33
C LEU A 29 0.26 4.97 -12.10
N GLU A 30 0.18 6.31 -12.03
CA GLU A 30 -1.10 7.00 -11.98
C GLU A 30 -1.93 6.73 -13.24
N ALA A 31 -1.30 6.84 -14.41
CA ALA A 31 -1.98 6.59 -15.68
C ALA A 31 -2.53 5.16 -15.73
N TYR A 32 -1.76 4.18 -15.25
CA TYR A 32 -2.23 2.79 -15.16
C TYR A 32 -3.38 2.64 -14.18
N SER A 33 -3.24 3.20 -12.98
CA SER A 33 -4.19 3.00 -11.88
C SER A 33 -5.54 3.70 -12.09
N THR A 34 -5.57 4.74 -12.91
CA THR A 34 -6.80 5.49 -13.19
C THR A 34 -7.50 5.01 -14.46
N SER A 35 -6.93 4.04 -15.16
CA SER A 35 -7.58 3.45 -16.33
C SER A 35 -8.85 2.71 -15.89
N GLY A 36 -9.94 2.93 -16.60
CA GLY A 36 -11.19 2.20 -16.37
C GLY A 36 -11.31 0.92 -17.20
N ASP A 37 -10.34 0.65 -18.04
CA ASP A 37 -10.45 -0.36 -19.10
C ASP A 37 -9.93 -1.74 -18.70
N MET A 38 -9.21 -1.87 -17.59
CA MET A 38 -8.70 -3.16 -17.16
C MET A 38 -8.59 -3.24 -15.65
N MET A 39 -8.48 -4.47 -15.16
CA MET A 39 -8.34 -4.74 -13.74
C MET A 39 -6.96 -4.31 -13.25
N VAL A 40 -6.94 -3.40 -12.29
CA VAL A 40 -5.71 -2.92 -11.66
C VAL A 40 -5.36 -3.83 -10.49
N SER A 41 -4.10 -4.26 -10.39
CA SER A 41 -3.67 -5.14 -9.30
C SER A 41 -3.40 -4.36 -8.01
N PRO A 42 -3.61 -4.99 -6.84
CA PRO A 42 -3.23 -4.38 -5.56
C PRO A 42 -1.75 -4.01 -5.50
N ALA A 43 -0.88 -4.85 -6.05
CA ALA A 43 0.57 -4.58 -6.06
C ALA A 43 0.91 -3.32 -6.85
N ALA A 44 0.23 -3.06 -7.95
CA ALA A 44 0.44 -1.84 -8.75
C ALA A 44 -0.02 -0.60 -7.99
N VAL A 45 -1.14 -0.67 -7.28
CA VAL A 45 -1.63 0.44 -6.45
C VAL A 45 -0.67 0.69 -5.28
N ALA A 46 -0.12 -0.35 -4.68
CA ALA A 46 0.90 -0.22 -3.63
C ALA A 46 2.19 0.40 -4.18
N ALA A 47 2.60 0.03 -5.39
CA ALA A 47 3.76 0.64 -6.04
C ALA A 47 3.55 2.14 -6.27
N LEU A 48 2.35 2.53 -6.67
CA LEU A 48 1.99 3.96 -6.78
C LEU A 48 2.08 4.65 -5.42
N GLY A 49 1.58 4.00 -4.38
CA GLY A 49 1.70 4.50 -3.01
C GLY A 49 3.15 4.75 -2.62
N ASN A 50 4.03 3.81 -2.96
CA ASN A 50 5.45 3.97 -2.70
C ASN A 50 6.06 5.14 -3.47
N ALA A 51 5.68 5.32 -4.72
CA ALA A 51 6.13 6.47 -5.52
C ALA A 51 5.67 7.80 -4.89
N TYR A 52 4.41 7.88 -4.45
CA TYR A 52 3.93 9.05 -3.73
C TYR A 52 4.77 9.34 -2.49
N ALA A 53 5.08 8.31 -1.70
CA ALA A 53 5.89 8.47 -0.49
C ALA A 53 7.28 9.01 -0.81
N GLN A 54 7.93 8.48 -1.84
CA GLN A 54 9.25 8.92 -2.26
C GLN A 54 9.24 10.36 -2.77
N ASN A 55 8.11 10.81 -3.33
CA ASN A 55 7.94 12.18 -3.80
C ASN A 55 7.47 13.14 -2.69
N GLY A 56 7.33 12.64 -1.46
CA GLY A 56 6.93 13.45 -0.31
C GLY A 56 5.43 13.63 -0.15
N ASN A 57 4.62 12.97 -0.96
CA ASN A 57 3.16 13.07 -0.86
C ASN A 57 2.61 11.94 0.01
N ILE A 58 2.78 12.11 1.33
CA ILE A 58 2.49 11.07 2.30
C ILE A 58 1.00 10.74 2.38
N ASP A 59 0.13 11.74 2.30
CA ASP A 59 -1.32 11.51 2.39
C ASP A 59 -1.81 10.62 1.25
N LYS A 60 -1.36 10.86 0.03
CA LYS A 60 -1.70 10.02 -1.12
C LYS A 60 -1.06 8.65 -1.02
N ALA A 61 0.14 8.57 -0.47
CA ALA A 61 0.82 7.29 -0.24
C ALA A 61 0.01 6.42 0.71
N VAL A 62 -0.42 6.96 1.83
CA VAL A 62 -1.22 6.23 2.82
C VAL A 62 -2.54 5.78 2.20
N SER A 63 -3.22 6.67 1.49
CA SER A 63 -4.49 6.34 0.83
C SER A 63 -4.33 5.21 -0.19
N SER A 64 -3.25 5.24 -0.98
CA SER A 64 -2.99 4.21 -2.00
C SER A 64 -2.68 2.86 -1.36
N LEU A 65 -1.92 2.84 -0.28
CA LEU A 65 -1.61 1.60 0.43
C LEU A 65 -2.85 0.98 1.08
N LYS A 66 -3.71 1.82 1.68
CA LYS A 66 -4.99 1.35 2.22
C LYS A 66 -5.89 0.79 1.12
N LYS A 67 -5.95 1.48 -0.02
CA LYS A 67 -6.70 1.02 -1.18
C LYS A 67 -6.18 -0.32 -1.68
N ALA A 68 -4.86 -0.49 -1.75
CA ALA A 68 -4.24 -1.75 -2.17
C ALA A 68 -4.66 -2.90 -1.24
N ALA A 69 -4.67 -2.66 0.07
CA ALA A 69 -5.12 -3.65 1.04
C ALA A 69 -6.60 -4.01 0.85
N ASP A 70 -7.46 -3.00 0.68
CA ASP A 70 -8.90 -3.23 0.44
C ASP A 70 -9.12 -4.02 -0.84
N MET A 71 -8.37 -3.73 -1.89
CA MET A 71 -8.46 -4.47 -3.15
C MET A 71 -8.06 -5.93 -2.99
N ALA A 72 -6.98 -6.18 -2.25
CA ALA A 72 -6.53 -7.54 -1.96
C ALA A 72 -7.58 -8.30 -1.14
N ASP A 73 -8.15 -7.64 -0.13
CA ASP A 73 -9.17 -8.23 0.72
C ASP A 73 -10.43 -8.57 -0.07
N SER A 74 -10.83 -7.71 -1.00
CA SER A 74 -12.04 -7.94 -1.80
C SER A 74 -11.93 -9.17 -2.71
N LYS A 75 -10.72 -9.59 -3.02
CA LYS A 75 -10.44 -10.78 -3.83
C LYS A 75 -10.25 -12.04 -2.99
N ALA A 76 -10.13 -11.90 -1.69
CA ALA A 76 -9.94 -13.03 -0.78
C ALA A 76 -11.28 -13.68 -0.47
N GLU A 77 -11.30 -15.00 -0.36
CA GLU A 77 -12.50 -15.78 -0.16
C GLU A 77 -13.22 -15.39 1.13
N ASP A 78 -12.48 -15.14 2.20
CA ASP A 78 -13.03 -14.78 3.51
C ASP A 78 -12.99 -13.26 3.79
N GLY A 79 -12.67 -12.46 2.78
CA GLY A 79 -12.66 -11.01 2.92
C GLY A 79 -11.42 -10.43 3.58
N ALA A 80 -10.39 -11.25 3.82
CA ALA A 80 -9.14 -10.78 4.43
C ALA A 80 -7.95 -11.51 3.83
N ASN A 81 -7.12 -10.78 3.09
CA ASN A 81 -5.90 -11.35 2.54
C ASN A 81 -4.77 -11.23 3.55
N ASN A 82 -4.56 -12.30 4.32
CA ASN A 82 -3.55 -12.34 5.38
C ASN A 82 -2.11 -12.34 4.86
N SER A 83 -1.91 -12.57 3.57
CA SER A 83 -0.56 -12.65 2.98
C SER A 83 -0.02 -11.29 2.56
N ILE A 84 -0.84 -10.43 1.96
CA ILE A 84 -0.35 -9.18 1.39
C ILE A 84 -0.94 -7.92 2.03
N SER A 85 -2.21 -7.92 2.43
CA SER A 85 -2.84 -6.72 2.99
C SER A 85 -2.15 -6.19 4.25
N PRO A 86 -1.71 -7.03 5.20
CA PRO A 86 -1.01 -6.53 6.38
C PRO A 86 0.27 -5.78 6.03
N THR A 87 1.00 -6.23 5.02
CA THR A 87 2.24 -5.57 4.57
C THR A 87 1.95 -4.16 4.06
N PHE A 88 0.91 -3.99 3.24
CA PHE A 88 0.53 -2.67 2.74
C PHE A 88 0.11 -1.75 3.89
N LEU A 89 -0.68 -2.26 4.82
CA LEU A 89 -1.14 -1.48 5.96
C LEU A 89 -0.01 -1.14 6.93
N LEU A 90 0.95 -2.04 7.11
CA LEU A 90 2.13 -1.77 7.93
C LEU A 90 2.91 -0.60 7.34
N GLN A 91 3.12 -0.59 6.03
CA GLN A 91 3.79 0.52 5.34
C GLN A 91 3.03 1.84 5.55
N ALA A 92 1.69 1.80 5.44
CA ALA A 92 0.86 2.99 5.70
C ALA A 92 1.04 3.51 7.13
N GLY A 93 1.04 2.60 8.10
CA GLY A 93 1.26 2.95 9.51
C GLY A 93 2.63 3.59 9.74
N GLU A 94 3.66 3.02 9.14
CA GLU A 94 5.02 3.56 9.25
C GLU A 94 5.14 4.95 8.64
N LEU A 95 4.47 5.20 7.51
CA LEU A 95 4.43 6.53 6.90
C LEU A 95 3.73 7.55 7.82
N LEU A 96 2.64 7.15 8.46
CA LEU A 96 1.94 7.99 9.42
C LEU A 96 2.83 8.32 10.62
N GLU A 97 3.59 7.34 11.11
CA GLU A 97 4.57 7.59 12.17
C GLU A 97 5.63 8.61 11.72
N SER A 98 6.10 8.49 10.48
CA SER A 98 7.12 9.42 9.96
C SER A 98 6.64 10.86 9.93
N GLN A 99 5.33 11.07 9.89
CA GLN A 99 4.69 12.38 9.96
C GLN A 99 4.29 12.75 11.39
N ASN A 100 4.76 12.00 12.37
CA ASN A 100 4.44 12.18 13.79
C ASN A 100 2.92 12.07 14.06
N ASN A 101 2.20 11.33 13.22
CA ASN A 101 0.76 11.08 13.38
C ASN A 101 0.57 9.72 14.06
N LYS A 102 0.95 9.67 15.34
CA LYS A 102 0.94 8.43 16.12
C LYS A 102 -0.47 7.88 16.34
N ALA A 103 -1.45 8.75 16.49
CA ALA A 103 -2.84 8.34 16.74
C ALA A 103 -3.40 7.56 15.55
N GLU A 104 -3.19 8.05 14.33
CA GLU A 104 -3.65 7.36 13.11
C GLU A 104 -2.83 6.09 12.87
N ALA A 105 -1.52 6.13 13.12
CA ALA A 105 -0.66 4.94 13.00
C ALA A 105 -1.15 3.84 13.95
N LEU A 106 -1.49 4.19 15.19
CA LEU A 106 -2.01 3.24 16.17
C LEU A 106 -3.28 2.56 15.65
N LYS A 107 -4.20 3.34 15.09
CA LYS A 107 -5.44 2.76 14.51
C LYS A 107 -5.13 1.75 13.43
N VAL A 108 -4.19 2.07 12.54
CA VAL A 108 -3.80 1.16 11.44
C VAL A 108 -3.22 -0.13 12.01
N TYR A 109 -2.33 -0.04 12.98
CA TYR A 109 -1.70 -1.22 13.58
C TYR A 109 -2.72 -2.07 14.36
N GLN A 110 -3.63 -1.44 15.08
CA GLN A 110 -4.70 -2.15 15.79
C GLN A 110 -5.64 -2.86 14.82
N ASP A 111 -5.95 -2.24 13.68
CA ASP A 111 -6.75 -2.86 12.63
C ASP A 111 -6.06 -4.09 12.05
N ILE A 112 -4.74 -4.02 11.85
CA ILE A 112 -3.97 -5.20 11.41
C ILE A 112 -4.14 -6.34 12.40
N LYS A 113 -3.93 -6.07 13.67
CA LYS A 113 -4.03 -7.09 14.72
C LYS A 113 -5.41 -7.70 14.81
N LYS A 114 -6.45 -6.89 14.64
CA LYS A 114 -7.84 -7.33 14.77
C LYS A 114 -8.31 -8.12 13.55
N LYS A 115 -7.97 -7.66 12.35
CA LYS A 115 -8.50 -8.22 11.11
C LYS A 115 -7.68 -9.38 10.56
N TYR A 116 -6.35 -9.29 10.62
CA TYR A 116 -5.46 -10.25 9.97
C TYR A 116 -4.84 -11.22 10.97
N VAL A 117 -5.71 -11.89 11.71
CA VAL A 117 -5.31 -12.79 12.82
C VAL A 117 -4.44 -13.96 12.36
N ASN A 118 -4.54 -14.35 11.10
CA ASN A 118 -3.76 -15.44 10.54
C ASN A 118 -2.52 -14.96 9.77
N SER A 119 -2.19 -13.65 9.87
CA SER A 119 -1.00 -13.11 9.23
C SER A 119 0.25 -13.38 10.06
N GLN A 120 1.40 -13.37 9.38
CA GLN A 120 2.70 -13.53 10.05
C GLN A 120 2.93 -12.42 11.08
N LEU A 121 2.55 -11.18 10.76
CA LEU A 121 2.71 -10.05 11.69
C LEU A 121 1.98 -10.27 13.01
N VAL A 122 0.79 -10.85 12.97
CA VAL A 122 -0.01 -11.09 14.18
C VAL A 122 0.42 -12.38 14.88
N GLN A 123 0.65 -13.45 14.14
CA GLN A 123 1.01 -14.75 14.71
C GLN A 123 2.38 -14.72 15.42
N SER A 124 3.30 -13.92 14.91
CA SER A 124 4.64 -13.75 15.51
C SER A 124 4.67 -12.69 16.61
N TYR A 125 3.56 -12.02 16.88
CA TYR A 125 3.45 -10.89 17.81
C TYR A 125 4.29 -9.67 17.38
N GLU A 126 4.79 -9.65 16.15
CA GLU A 126 5.58 -8.52 15.64
C GLU A 126 4.76 -7.22 15.65
N ILE A 127 3.46 -7.31 15.31
CA ILE A 127 2.59 -6.14 15.29
C ILE A 127 2.51 -5.44 16.66
N ASP A 128 2.64 -6.20 17.74
CA ASP A 128 2.57 -5.65 19.10
C ASP A 128 3.70 -4.65 19.38
N LYS A 129 4.86 -4.83 18.76
CA LYS A 129 5.98 -3.89 18.90
C LYS A 129 5.64 -2.53 18.28
N TYR A 130 4.96 -2.56 17.13
CA TYR A 130 4.51 -1.33 16.45
C TYR A 130 3.45 -0.61 17.28
N ILE A 131 2.49 -1.36 17.82
CA ILE A 131 1.42 -0.81 18.66
C ILE A 131 2.03 -0.15 19.90
N GLU A 132 2.94 -0.83 20.59
CA GLU A 132 3.59 -0.32 21.78
C GLU A 132 4.35 0.98 21.51
N ARG A 133 5.08 1.02 20.40
CA ARG A 133 5.89 2.18 20.02
C ARG A 133 5.06 3.45 19.85
N VAL A 134 3.83 3.33 19.33
CA VAL A 134 2.96 4.49 19.06
C VAL A 134 1.92 4.73 20.16
N SER A 135 1.91 3.89 21.18
CA SER A 135 0.96 4.03 22.30
C SER A 135 1.47 4.92 23.42
N GLU A 136 2.71 5.37 23.32
CA GLU A 136 3.33 6.23 24.34
C GLU A 136 2.92 7.69 24.24
#